data_c62e95766cb35f884a0bf3e0f46b11a4
#
_entry.id   c62e95766cb35f884a0bf3e0f46b11a4
#
_cell.length_a   1.000
_cell.length_b   1.000
_cell.length_c   1.000
_cell.angle_alpha   90.00
_cell.angle_beta   90.00
_cell.angle_gamma   90.00
#
_symmetry.space_group_name_H-M   'P 1'
#
loop_
_entity.id
_entity.type
_entity.pdbx_description
1 polymer ?
#
loop_
_entity_poly.entity_id
_entity_poly.type
_entity_poly.pdbx_seq_one_letter_code
_entity_poly.pdbx_strand_id
1 'polypeptide(L)'
;MALIPLYEAKTYLRVDSSDEDALIGILLSSAEQMCKDVGRLSEDQWEAVNAADRDVENGVQPTRELEALRSTCRVAILYALGYLYEHRDEADHKQLMLTLRSILFAVRRCV
;
A
#
# COMPACT_ATOMS: atom_id res chain seq x y z
N MET A 1 7.87 -9.95 -4.06
CA MET A 1 8.19 -8.56 -4.42
C MET A 1 7.12 -7.65 -3.83
N ALA A 2 7.52 -6.57 -3.19
CA ALA A 2 6.57 -5.64 -2.57
C ALA A 2 5.81 -4.85 -3.63
N LEU A 3 4.55 -4.55 -3.36
CA LEU A 3 3.70 -3.75 -4.25
C LEU A 3 4.29 -2.36 -4.48
N ILE A 4 4.85 -1.75 -3.43
CA ILE A 4 5.53 -0.46 -3.50
C ILE A 4 7.00 -0.71 -3.13
N PRO A 5 7.93 -0.64 -4.07
CA PRO A 5 9.35 -0.78 -3.72
C PRO A 5 9.87 0.45 -2.97
N LEU A 6 10.96 0.27 -2.23
CA LEU A 6 11.52 1.33 -1.39
C LEU A 6 11.84 2.59 -2.19
N TYR A 7 12.40 2.46 -3.39
CA TYR A 7 12.77 3.63 -4.19
C TYR A 7 11.55 4.47 -4.55
N GLU A 8 10.42 3.81 -4.83
CA GLU A 8 9.18 4.49 -5.16
C GLU A 8 8.60 5.21 -3.92
N ALA A 9 8.67 4.56 -2.76
CA ALA A 9 8.25 5.15 -1.50
C ALA A 9 9.08 6.41 -1.20
N LYS A 10 10.38 6.33 -1.38
CA LYS A 10 11.28 7.48 -1.16
C LYS A 10 10.98 8.62 -2.13
N THR A 11 10.71 8.30 -3.39
CA THR A 11 10.33 9.29 -4.39
C THR A 11 9.05 10.02 -3.98
N TYR A 12 8.06 9.25 -3.54
CA TYR A 12 6.80 9.82 -3.07
C TYR A 12 7.00 10.77 -1.88
N LEU A 13 7.88 10.39 -0.95
CA LEU A 13 8.17 11.19 0.23
C LEU A 13 9.19 12.31 -0.04
N ARG A 14 9.78 12.35 -1.23
CA ARG A 14 10.83 13.31 -1.61
C ARG A 14 12.07 13.19 -0.74
N VAL A 15 12.47 11.97 -0.45
CA VAL A 15 13.66 11.67 0.35
C VAL A 15 14.77 11.18 -0.57
N ASP A 16 15.89 11.90 -0.57
CA ASP A 16 17.04 11.59 -1.45
C ASP A 16 18.14 10.81 -0.76
N SER A 17 18.28 10.94 0.56
CA SER A 17 19.36 10.27 1.29
C SER A 17 18.94 8.86 1.72
N SER A 18 19.92 8.06 2.14
CA SER A 18 19.67 6.73 2.67
C SER A 18 19.56 6.69 4.20
N ASP A 19 19.62 7.86 4.84
CA ASP A 19 19.64 7.94 6.30
C ASP A 19 18.39 7.38 6.98
N GLU A 20 17.25 7.48 6.30
CA GLU A 20 15.97 7.04 6.84
C GLU A 20 15.43 5.78 6.17
N ASP A 21 16.25 5.07 5.40
CA ASP A 21 15.79 3.89 4.66
C ASP A 21 15.16 2.84 5.57
N ALA A 22 15.76 2.57 6.74
CA ALA A 22 15.21 1.60 7.68
C ALA A 22 13.87 2.06 8.24
N LEU A 23 13.76 3.34 8.59
CA LEU A 23 12.50 3.91 9.07
C LEU A 23 11.41 3.85 8.02
N ILE A 24 11.74 4.28 6.80
CA ILE A 24 10.78 4.27 5.69
C ILE A 24 10.31 2.83 5.40
N GLY A 25 11.21 1.87 5.45
CA GLY A 25 10.87 0.46 5.27
C GLY A 25 9.86 -0.04 6.30
N ILE A 26 10.06 0.35 7.57
CA ILE A 26 9.15 -0.02 8.66
C ILE A 26 7.79 0.63 8.46
N LEU A 27 7.77 1.93 8.14
CA LEU A 27 6.52 2.66 7.91
C LEU A 27 5.78 2.11 6.70
N LEU A 28 6.50 1.73 5.66
CA LEU A 28 5.90 1.14 4.46
C LEU A 28 5.22 -0.19 4.79
N SER A 29 5.89 -1.05 5.56
CA SER A 29 5.30 -2.31 6.01
C SER A 29 4.04 -2.09 6.83
N SER A 30 4.08 -1.09 7.73
CA SER A 30 2.91 -0.72 8.53
C SER A 30 1.77 -0.22 7.66
N ALA A 31 2.07 0.62 6.67
CA ALA A 31 1.07 1.14 5.74
C ALA A 31 0.42 0.00 4.93
N GLU A 32 1.22 -0.94 4.47
CA GLU A 32 0.73 -2.11 3.74
C GLU A 32 -0.22 -2.93 4.61
N GLN A 33 0.17 -3.20 5.85
CA GLN A 33 -0.66 -3.99 6.76
C GLN A 33 -1.97 -3.27 7.09
N MET A 34 -1.92 -1.95 7.33
CA MET A 34 -3.12 -1.17 7.58
C MET A 34 -4.09 -1.23 6.40
N CYS A 35 -3.59 -1.11 5.18
CA CYS A 35 -4.42 -1.16 3.99
C CYS A 35 -5.03 -2.55 3.79
N LYS A 36 -4.26 -3.60 4.03
CA LYS A 36 -4.76 -4.98 3.96
C LYS A 36 -5.92 -5.18 4.95
N ASP A 37 -5.74 -4.70 6.18
CA ASP A 37 -6.74 -4.87 7.24
C ASP A 37 -7.98 -4.02 7.00
N VAL A 38 -7.81 -2.75 6.65
CA VAL A 38 -8.94 -1.86 6.40
C VAL A 38 -9.72 -2.30 5.16
N GLY A 39 -9.01 -2.74 4.12
CA GLY A 39 -9.64 -3.23 2.88
C GLY A 39 -10.24 -4.62 3.02
N ARG A 40 -9.96 -5.32 4.14
CA ARG A 40 -10.43 -6.68 4.38
C ARG A 40 -10.02 -7.63 3.27
N LEU A 41 -8.78 -7.48 2.80
CA LEU A 41 -8.25 -8.34 1.74
C LEU A 41 -7.93 -9.73 2.27
N SER A 42 -8.31 -10.76 1.51
CA SER A 42 -7.91 -12.13 1.82
C SER A 42 -6.43 -12.30 1.51
N GLU A 43 -5.83 -13.36 2.05
CA GLU A 43 -4.44 -13.69 1.73
C GLU A 43 -4.26 -13.91 0.23
N ASP A 44 -5.22 -14.57 -0.42
CA ASP A 44 -5.17 -14.82 -1.85
C ASP A 44 -5.21 -13.53 -2.66
N GLN A 45 -6.08 -12.57 -2.27
CA GLN A 45 -6.16 -11.28 -2.93
C GLN A 45 -4.85 -10.50 -2.75
N TRP A 46 -4.30 -10.51 -1.54
CA TRP A 46 -3.07 -9.80 -1.24
C TRP A 46 -1.90 -10.37 -2.05
N GLU A 47 -1.79 -11.70 -2.12
CA GLU A 47 -0.76 -12.35 -2.92
C GLU A 47 -0.91 -12.02 -4.40
N ALA A 48 -2.13 -12.02 -4.92
CA ALA A 48 -2.39 -11.70 -6.32
C ALA A 48 -1.95 -10.27 -6.65
N VAL A 49 -2.25 -9.32 -5.77
CA VAL A 49 -1.87 -7.92 -5.94
C VAL A 49 -0.35 -7.77 -5.97
N ASN A 50 0.35 -8.46 -5.06
CA ASN A 50 1.81 -8.37 -4.97
C ASN A 50 2.52 -9.14 -6.08
N ALA A 51 1.89 -10.15 -6.66
CA ALA A 51 2.49 -10.98 -7.69
C ALA A 51 2.23 -10.46 -9.11
N ALA A 52 1.39 -9.44 -9.28
CA ALA A 52 0.94 -8.99 -10.60
C ALA A 52 2.09 -8.66 -11.55
N ASP A 53 3.13 -7.98 -11.09
CA ASP A 53 4.27 -7.62 -11.93
C ASP A 53 5.03 -8.86 -12.39
N ARG A 54 5.25 -9.81 -11.46
CA ARG A 54 5.92 -11.07 -11.79
C ARG A 54 5.12 -11.87 -12.78
N ASP A 55 3.80 -11.91 -12.61
CA ASP A 55 2.92 -12.65 -13.51
C ASP A 55 2.96 -12.07 -14.93
N VAL A 56 3.01 -10.74 -15.06
CA VAL A 56 3.14 -10.09 -16.36
C VAL A 56 4.47 -10.47 -17.02
N GLU A 57 5.56 -10.50 -16.26
CA GLU A 57 6.85 -10.93 -16.76
C GLU A 57 6.83 -12.37 -17.26
N ASN A 58 6.00 -13.22 -16.66
CA ASN A 58 5.82 -14.61 -17.04
C ASN A 58 4.75 -14.80 -18.11
N GLY A 59 4.23 -13.73 -18.69
CA GLY A 59 3.24 -13.80 -19.77
C GLY A 59 1.80 -13.91 -19.32
N VAL A 60 1.54 -13.78 -18.02
CA VAL A 60 0.18 -13.82 -17.48
C VAL A 60 -0.37 -12.39 -17.39
N GLN A 61 -1.45 -12.12 -18.09
CA GLN A 61 -2.06 -10.80 -18.08
C GLN A 61 -3.01 -10.67 -16.88
N PRO A 62 -2.90 -9.60 -16.09
CA PRO A 62 -3.82 -9.39 -14.98
C PRO A 62 -5.22 -9.08 -15.48
N THR A 63 -6.24 -9.47 -14.71
CA THR A 63 -7.61 -9.12 -15.03
C THR A 63 -7.83 -7.62 -14.75
N ARG A 64 -8.90 -7.08 -15.33
CA ARG A 64 -9.26 -5.67 -15.08
C ARG A 64 -9.52 -5.42 -13.59
N GLU A 65 -10.20 -6.38 -12.94
CA GLU A 65 -10.49 -6.29 -11.52
C GLU A 65 -9.22 -6.30 -10.69
N LEU A 66 -8.25 -7.12 -11.06
CA LEU A 66 -6.96 -7.17 -10.34
C LEU A 66 -6.18 -5.87 -10.51
N GLU A 67 -6.16 -5.31 -11.72
CA GLU A 67 -5.50 -4.03 -11.96
C GLU A 67 -6.14 -2.90 -11.16
N ALA A 68 -7.48 -2.87 -11.09
CA ALA A 68 -8.20 -1.87 -10.31
C ALA A 68 -7.90 -2.01 -8.83
N LEU A 69 -7.90 -3.25 -8.32
CA LEU A 69 -7.56 -3.54 -6.92
C LEU A 69 -6.13 -3.10 -6.61
N ARG A 70 -5.20 -3.44 -7.49
CA ARG A 70 -3.79 -3.08 -7.33
C ARG A 70 -3.61 -1.57 -7.30
N SER A 71 -4.25 -0.84 -8.23
CA SER A 71 -4.16 0.63 -8.27
C SER A 71 -4.71 1.27 -7.01
N THR A 72 -5.85 0.79 -6.53
CA THR A 72 -6.47 1.29 -5.29
C THR A 72 -5.56 1.04 -4.10
N CYS A 73 -4.97 -0.16 -4.00
CA CYS A 73 -4.05 -0.50 -2.93
C CYS A 73 -2.81 0.39 -2.96
N ARG A 74 -2.26 0.66 -4.14
CA ARG A 74 -1.08 1.53 -4.27
C ARG A 74 -1.37 2.93 -3.75
N VAL A 75 -2.51 3.51 -4.15
CA VAL A 75 -2.91 4.84 -3.67
C VAL A 75 -3.06 4.85 -2.16
N ALA A 76 -3.74 3.84 -1.62
CA ALA A 76 -3.99 3.75 -0.17
C ALA A 76 -2.68 3.60 0.61
N ILE A 77 -1.78 2.74 0.14
CA ILE A 77 -0.50 2.50 0.81
C ILE A 77 0.36 3.76 0.79
N LEU A 78 0.47 4.44 -0.35
CA LEU A 78 1.25 5.66 -0.45
C LEU A 78 0.68 6.76 0.43
N TYR A 79 -0.65 6.89 0.46
CA TYR A 79 -1.30 7.86 1.35
C TYR A 79 -0.98 7.56 2.82
N ALA A 80 -1.13 6.30 3.22
CA ALA A 80 -0.84 5.89 4.60
C ALA A 80 0.62 6.12 4.95
N LEU A 81 1.53 5.80 4.02
CA LEU A 81 2.96 6.02 4.22
C LEU A 81 3.27 7.49 4.46
N GLY A 82 2.74 8.37 3.61
CA GLY A 82 2.94 9.81 3.74
C GLY A 82 2.43 10.33 5.07
N TYR A 83 1.25 9.89 5.46
CA TYR A 83 0.67 10.28 6.75
C TYR A 83 1.54 9.81 7.91
N LEU A 84 1.93 8.54 7.93
CA LEU A 84 2.76 7.98 9.00
C LEU A 84 4.12 8.68 9.07
N TYR A 85 4.70 9.00 7.93
CA TYR A 85 5.98 9.68 7.88
C TYR A 85 5.90 11.09 8.49
N GLU A 86 4.84 11.84 8.17
CA GLU A 86 4.65 13.21 8.66
C GLU A 86 4.16 13.26 10.11
N HIS A 87 3.45 12.22 10.57
CA HIS A 87 2.84 12.19 11.89
C HIS A 87 3.41 11.07 12.76
N ARG A 88 4.70 10.77 12.59
CA ARG A 88 5.31 9.64 13.29
C ARG A 88 5.37 9.79 14.80
N ASP A 89 5.15 11.01 15.31
CA ASP A 89 5.10 11.27 16.74
C ASP A 89 3.71 11.06 17.34
N GLU A 90 2.71 10.86 16.51
CA GLU A 90 1.33 10.70 16.97
C GLU A 90 1.04 9.24 17.31
N ALA A 91 0.30 9.03 18.41
CA ALA A 91 -0.14 7.70 18.80
C ALA A 91 -1.52 7.35 18.23
N ASP A 92 -2.33 8.35 17.89
CA ASP A 92 -3.69 8.16 17.40
C ASP A 92 -3.76 8.45 15.90
N HIS A 93 -4.11 7.43 15.13
CA HIS A 93 -4.24 7.53 13.68
C HIS A 93 -5.69 7.43 13.21
N LYS A 94 -6.62 7.92 14.02
CA LYS A 94 -8.05 7.82 13.71
C LYS A 94 -8.39 8.45 12.35
N GLN A 95 -7.86 9.64 12.06
CA GLN A 95 -8.12 10.32 10.79
C GLN A 95 -7.56 9.51 9.61
N LEU A 96 -6.38 8.94 9.77
CA LEU A 96 -5.79 8.09 8.74
C LEU A 96 -6.70 6.89 8.47
N MET A 97 -7.17 6.22 9.51
CA MET A 97 -8.02 5.04 9.35
C MET A 97 -9.33 5.38 8.65
N LEU A 98 -9.93 6.53 8.97
CA LEU A 98 -11.15 6.99 8.30
C LEU A 98 -10.92 7.26 6.82
N THR A 99 -9.80 7.88 6.48
CA THR A 99 -9.45 8.15 5.09
C THR A 99 -9.20 6.85 4.32
N LEU A 100 -8.48 5.90 4.92
CA LEU A 100 -8.22 4.61 4.30
C LEU A 100 -9.53 3.85 4.06
N ARG A 101 -10.48 3.92 4.99
CA ARG A 101 -11.78 3.29 4.78
C ARG A 101 -12.50 3.88 3.57
N SER A 102 -12.39 5.20 3.38
CA SER A 102 -12.97 5.85 2.20
C SER A 102 -12.30 5.40 0.90
N ILE A 103 -10.96 5.38 0.88
CA ILE A 103 -10.21 4.97 -0.30
C ILE A 103 -10.50 3.51 -0.66
N LEU A 104 -10.55 2.64 0.35
CA LEU A 104 -10.71 1.20 0.16
C LEU A 104 -12.16 0.73 0.18
N PHE A 105 -13.12 1.66 0.20
CA PHE A 105 -14.54 1.32 0.30
C PHE A 105 -14.99 0.37 -0.80
N ALA A 106 -14.61 0.66 -2.05
CA ALA A 106 -14.99 -0.18 -3.18
C ALA A 106 -14.42 -1.60 -3.07
N VAL A 107 -13.19 -1.72 -2.56
CA VAL A 107 -12.55 -3.02 -2.34
C VAL A 107 -13.29 -3.81 -1.27
N ARG A 108 -13.67 -3.16 -0.17
CA ARG A 108 -14.40 -3.80 0.93
C ARG A 108 -15.77 -4.31 0.50
N ARG A 109 -16.39 -3.64 -0.48
CA ARG A 109 -17.70 -4.05 -1.00
C ARG A 109 -17.64 -5.37 -1.76
N CYS A 110 -16.48 -5.71 -2.30
CA CYS A 110 -16.30 -6.92 -3.08
C CYS A 110 -16.03 -8.16 -2.22
N VAL A 111 -15.95 -8.00 -0.92
CA VAL A 111 -15.59 -9.08 0.00
C VAL A 111 -16.79 -9.68 0.71
#